data_8f486ba8c64562ed12f157cfea5a40f0
#
_entry.id   8f486ba8c64562ed12f157cfea5a40f0
#
_cell.length_a   1.000
_cell.length_b   1.000
_cell.length_c   1.000
_cell.angle_alpha   90.00
_cell.angle_beta   90.00
_cell.angle_gamma   90.00
#
_symmetry.space_group_name_H-M   'P 1'
#
loop_
_entity.id
_entity.type
_entity.pdbx_description
1 polymer ?
#
loop_
_entity_poly.entity_id
_entity_poly.type
_entity_poly.pdbx_seq_one_letter_code
_entity_poly.pdbx_strand_id
1 'polypeptide(L)'
;VSTSLLSGFLIKKPAWLHRILKIIGNYFLGIFLYLLMIILVADIGRLLFKYVFHFSWIRSPLAFTLTGAVCSILIITISIFGIFHAKKIKVSSYNVTVDKTVPDTDSLKIVLLADTHFGYNAGAIHAQEIVNTINHQNPDLVCIAGDIFDNEFDAIREPEEIEKILQTIH
;
A
#
# COMPACT_ATOMS: atom_id res chain seq x y z
N VAL A 1 -1.00 -8.48 18.72
CA VAL A 1 -0.99 -7.74 17.45
C VAL A 1 -0.65 -6.27 17.69
N SER A 2 -1.33 -5.55 18.61
CA SER A 2 -0.99 -4.14 18.93
C SER A 2 0.44 -3.96 19.46
N THR A 3 1.02 -4.96 20.10
CA THR A 3 2.43 -4.98 20.54
C THR A 3 3.41 -5.24 19.40
N SER A 4 2.97 -5.70 18.22
CA SER A 4 3.86 -6.02 17.10
C SER A 4 4.55 -4.79 16.52
N LEU A 5 3.91 -3.62 16.57
CA LEU A 5 4.52 -2.35 16.20
C LEU A 5 5.74 -2.04 17.08
N LEU A 6 5.58 -2.11 18.40
CA LEU A 6 6.67 -1.85 19.35
C LEU A 6 7.71 -2.98 19.35
N SER A 7 7.27 -4.24 19.28
CA SER A 7 8.17 -5.40 19.26
C SER A 7 9.01 -5.48 17.99
N GLY A 8 8.49 -5.01 16.84
CA GLY A 8 9.25 -4.88 15.61
C GLY A 8 10.41 -3.87 15.69
N PHE A 9 10.38 -2.92 16.63
CA PHE A 9 11.52 -2.04 16.92
C PHE A 9 12.49 -2.63 17.96
N LEU A 10 11.98 -3.43 18.89
CA LEU A 10 12.77 -3.95 20.02
C LEU A 10 13.45 -5.30 19.71
N ILE A 11 12.81 -6.16 18.92
CA ILE A 11 13.27 -7.51 18.63
C ILE A 11 13.91 -7.54 17.26
N LYS A 12 15.25 -7.40 17.21
CA LYS A 12 16.01 -7.45 15.94
C LYS A 12 16.52 -8.86 15.59
N LYS A 13 16.55 -9.78 16.53
CA LYS A 13 17.02 -11.16 16.31
C LYS A 13 16.05 -12.17 16.93
N PRO A 14 15.78 -13.31 16.26
CA PRO A 14 16.25 -13.72 14.93
C PRO A 14 15.55 -12.92 13.79
N ALA A 15 16.24 -12.76 12.66
CA ALA A 15 15.79 -11.94 11.53
C ALA A 15 14.40 -12.33 10.99
N TRP A 16 14.09 -13.62 10.92
CA TRP A 16 12.78 -14.09 10.46
C TRP A 16 11.63 -13.61 11.36
N LEU A 17 11.84 -13.58 12.69
CA LEU A 17 10.83 -13.11 13.65
C LEU A 17 10.63 -11.60 13.53
N HIS A 18 11.73 -10.85 13.43
CA HIS A 18 11.68 -9.41 13.19
C HIS A 18 10.86 -9.07 11.96
N ARG A 19 11.11 -9.78 10.84
CA ARG A 19 10.39 -9.60 9.59
C ARG A 19 8.89 -9.86 9.74
N ILE A 20 8.50 -10.99 10.36
CA ILE A 20 7.08 -11.32 10.59
C ILE A 20 6.41 -10.22 11.42
N LEU A 21 7.07 -9.76 12.49
CA LEU A 21 6.52 -8.71 13.35
C LEU A 21 6.35 -7.37 12.61
N LYS A 22 7.30 -7.00 11.74
CA LYS A 22 7.20 -5.80 10.91
C LYS A 22 6.05 -5.90 9.91
N ILE A 23 5.94 -7.00 9.17
CA ILE A 23 4.84 -7.23 8.22
C ILE A 23 3.49 -7.16 8.94
N ILE A 24 3.33 -7.87 10.06
CA ILE A 24 2.10 -7.85 10.86
C ILE A 24 1.81 -6.42 11.34
N GLY A 25 2.84 -5.70 11.83
CA GLY A 25 2.71 -4.33 12.30
C GLY A 25 2.22 -3.37 11.22
N ASN A 26 2.79 -3.46 10.01
CA ASN A 26 2.42 -2.61 8.88
C ASN A 26 0.95 -2.83 8.47
N TYR A 27 0.53 -4.09 8.30
CA TYR A 27 -0.88 -4.39 8.00
C TYR A 27 -1.81 -4.00 9.14
N PHE A 28 -1.41 -4.24 10.39
CA PHE A 28 -2.21 -3.87 11.55
C PHE A 28 -2.46 -2.37 11.63
N LEU A 29 -1.45 -1.54 11.35
CA LEU A 29 -1.61 -0.08 11.39
C LEU A 29 -2.67 0.39 10.38
N GLY A 30 -2.64 -0.13 9.16
CA GLY A 30 -3.65 0.18 8.13
C GLY A 30 -5.06 -0.26 8.54
N ILE A 31 -5.20 -1.52 8.99
CA ILE A 31 -6.48 -2.05 9.46
C ILE A 31 -7.00 -1.26 10.67
N PHE A 32 -6.12 -0.90 11.59
CA PHE A 32 -6.47 -0.12 12.78
C PHE A 32 -7.02 1.26 12.44
N LEU A 33 -6.45 1.93 11.45
CA LEU A 33 -6.96 3.22 10.99
C LEU A 33 -8.37 3.09 10.39
N TYR A 34 -8.63 2.09 9.55
CA TYR A 34 -9.97 1.84 9.03
C TYR A 34 -10.97 1.50 10.15
N LEU A 35 -10.55 0.67 11.12
CA LEU A 35 -11.36 0.32 12.28
C LEU A 35 -11.75 1.58 13.07
N LEU A 36 -10.78 2.44 13.35
CA LEU A 36 -11.02 3.68 14.09
C LEU A 36 -11.98 4.60 13.34
N MET A 37 -11.81 4.80 12.05
CA MET A 37 -12.69 5.61 11.22
C MET A 37 -14.12 5.05 11.16
N ILE A 38 -14.27 3.75 10.95
CA ILE A 38 -15.58 3.11 10.83
C ILE A 38 -16.34 3.14 12.17
N ILE A 39 -15.65 2.88 13.30
CA ILE A 39 -16.26 2.97 14.62
C ILE A 39 -16.68 4.42 14.90
N LEU A 40 -15.83 5.40 14.60
CA LEU A 40 -16.15 6.81 14.81
C LEU A 40 -17.42 7.21 14.05
N VAL A 41 -17.54 6.84 12.78
CA VAL A 41 -18.71 7.11 11.95
C VAL A 41 -19.95 6.40 12.51
N ALA A 42 -19.81 5.15 12.92
CA ALA A 42 -20.90 4.38 13.51
C ALA A 42 -21.40 5.01 14.83
N ASP A 43 -20.47 5.45 15.69
CA ASP A 43 -20.83 6.08 16.97
C ASP A 43 -21.49 7.45 16.76
N ILE A 44 -20.98 8.28 15.84
CA ILE A 44 -21.63 9.54 15.44
C ILE A 44 -23.04 9.26 14.93
N GLY A 45 -23.20 8.28 14.04
CA GLY A 45 -24.50 7.87 13.53
C GLY A 45 -25.46 7.45 14.65
N ARG A 46 -24.99 6.63 15.58
CA ARG A 46 -25.78 6.21 16.74
C ARG A 46 -26.18 7.37 17.64
N LEU A 47 -25.30 8.34 17.87
CA LEU A 47 -25.61 9.54 18.64
C LEU A 47 -26.69 10.37 17.94
N LEU A 48 -26.60 10.57 16.64
CA LEU A 48 -27.62 11.29 15.86
C LEU A 48 -28.96 10.57 15.92
N PHE A 49 -29.01 9.27 15.68
CA PHE A 49 -30.25 8.49 15.75
C PHE A 49 -30.84 8.50 17.16
N LYS A 50 -30.04 8.50 18.19
CA LYS A 50 -30.50 8.52 19.58
C LYS A 50 -31.06 9.89 20.01
N TYR A 51 -30.34 10.98 19.71
CA TYR A 51 -30.60 12.32 20.28
C TYR A 51 -31.36 13.24 19.33
N VAL A 52 -31.15 13.11 18.00
CA VAL A 52 -31.82 13.96 17.01
C VAL A 52 -33.11 13.29 16.51
N PHE A 53 -33.02 12.04 16.08
CA PHE A 53 -34.15 11.31 15.52
C PHE A 53 -34.97 10.56 16.58
N HIS A 54 -34.52 10.52 17.83
CA HIS A 54 -35.18 9.87 18.97
C HIS A 54 -35.60 8.41 18.72
N PHE A 55 -34.82 7.67 17.93
CA PHE A 55 -35.08 6.31 17.51
C PHE A 55 -34.80 5.34 18.68
N SER A 56 -35.82 4.88 19.36
CA SER A 56 -35.70 4.06 20.59
C SER A 56 -35.01 2.70 20.34
N TRP A 57 -35.20 2.12 19.15
CA TRP A 57 -34.63 0.82 18.77
C TRP A 57 -33.08 0.80 18.82
N ILE A 58 -32.43 1.93 18.56
CA ILE A 58 -30.98 2.04 18.59
C ILE A 58 -30.33 1.70 19.94
N ARG A 59 -31.17 1.71 21.02
CA ARG A 59 -30.76 1.35 22.39
C ARG A 59 -30.82 -0.15 22.66
N SER A 60 -31.39 -0.92 21.75
CA SER A 60 -31.55 -2.37 21.94
C SER A 60 -30.20 -3.10 21.82
N PRO A 61 -30.00 -4.19 22.56
CA PRO A 61 -28.79 -5.03 22.41
C PRO A 61 -28.64 -5.56 20.97
N LEU A 62 -29.77 -5.84 20.30
CA LEU A 62 -29.78 -6.31 18.92
C LEU A 62 -29.21 -5.26 17.96
N ALA A 63 -29.61 -3.99 18.10
CA ALA A 63 -29.07 -2.90 17.28
C ALA A 63 -27.55 -2.75 17.49
N PHE A 64 -27.06 -2.90 18.72
CA PHE A 64 -25.64 -2.87 19.02
C PHE A 64 -24.89 -4.01 18.31
N THR A 65 -25.39 -5.24 18.44
CA THR A 65 -24.77 -6.42 17.80
C THR A 65 -24.77 -6.30 16.28
N LEU A 66 -25.88 -5.87 15.68
CA LEU A 66 -25.99 -5.67 14.24
C LEU A 66 -25.03 -4.59 13.74
N THR A 67 -24.93 -3.46 14.45
CA THR A 67 -23.97 -2.40 14.10
C THR A 67 -22.55 -2.94 14.16
N GLY A 68 -22.18 -3.67 15.21
CA GLY A 68 -20.87 -4.30 15.34
C GLY A 68 -20.57 -5.30 14.21
N ALA A 69 -21.54 -6.12 13.85
CA ALA A 69 -21.40 -7.07 12.74
C ALA A 69 -21.19 -6.36 11.40
N VAL A 70 -21.99 -5.32 11.11
CA VAL A 70 -21.84 -4.52 9.88
C VAL A 70 -20.48 -3.83 9.84
N CYS A 71 -20.05 -3.19 10.92
CA CYS A 71 -18.72 -2.56 11.01
C CYS A 71 -17.62 -3.60 10.76
N SER A 72 -17.70 -4.79 11.35
CA SER A 72 -16.72 -5.85 11.18
C SER A 72 -16.62 -6.32 9.71
N ILE A 73 -17.78 -6.53 9.06
CA ILE A 73 -17.83 -6.91 7.64
C ILE A 73 -17.21 -5.81 6.78
N LEU A 74 -17.53 -4.55 7.03
CA LEU A 74 -16.97 -3.41 6.29
C LEU A 74 -15.46 -3.32 6.45
N ILE A 75 -14.93 -3.45 7.68
CA ILE A 75 -13.49 -3.42 7.94
C ILE A 75 -12.78 -4.53 7.17
N ILE A 76 -13.28 -5.75 7.25
CA ILE A 76 -12.70 -6.90 6.55
C ILE A 76 -12.72 -6.67 5.04
N THR A 77 -13.86 -6.26 4.49
CA THR A 77 -14.02 -6.04 3.04
C THR A 77 -13.08 -4.94 2.53
N ILE A 78 -13.04 -3.78 3.21
CA ILE A 78 -12.18 -2.65 2.82
C ILE A 78 -10.71 -3.03 2.96
N SER A 79 -10.33 -3.77 4.02
CA SER A 79 -8.95 -4.20 4.22
C SER A 79 -8.49 -5.17 3.14
N ILE A 80 -9.30 -6.16 2.80
CA ILE A 80 -9.00 -7.11 1.72
C ILE A 80 -8.90 -6.36 0.39
N PHE A 81 -9.89 -5.54 0.05
CA PHE A 81 -9.87 -4.74 -1.17
C PHE A 81 -8.64 -3.83 -1.25
N GLY A 82 -8.30 -3.13 -0.15
CA GLY A 82 -7.14 -2.25 -0.07
C GLY A 82 -5.81 -2.98 -0.31
N ILE A 83 -5.63 -4.18 0.28
CA ILE A 83 -4.43 -5.00 0.09
C ILE A 83 -4.26 -5.40 -1.38
N PHE A 84 -5.33 -5.86 -2.04
CA PHE A 84 -5.26 -6.23 -3.45
C PHE A 84 -5.08 -5.02 -4.37
N HIS A 85 -5.73 -3.91 -4.04
CA HIS A 85 -5.64 -2.69 -4.85
C HIS A 85 -4.26 -2.03 -4.76
N ALA A 86 -3.65 -2.02 -3.57
CA ALA A 86 -2.32 -1.45 -3.34
C ALA A 86 -1.19 -2.16 -4.12
N LYS A 87 -1.38 -3.43 -4.46
CA LYS A 87 -0.40 -4.20 -5.25
C LYS A 87 -0.49 -3.94 -6.75
N LYS A 88 -1.55 -3.29 -7.22
CA LYS A 88 -1.78 -3.12 -8.65
C LYS A 88 -1.00 -1.93 -9.19
N ILE A 89 -0.06 -2.21 -10.09
CA ILE A 89 0.68 -1.17 -10.80
C ILE A 89 -0.26 -0.50 -11.81
N LYS A 90 -0.28 0.85 -11.79
CA LYS A 90 -1.07 1.66 -12.70
C LYS A 90 -0.16 2.55 -13.53
N VAL A 91 -0.25 2.41 -14.85
CA VAL A 91 0.43 3.31 -15.80
C VAL A 91 -0.48 4.50 -16.08
N SER A 92 0.09 5.71 -15.98
CA SER A 92 -0.57 6.95 -16.37
C SER A 92 0.26 7.61 -17.47
N SER A 93 -0.36 7.98 -18.59
CA SER A 93 0.34 8.56 -19.74
C SER A 93 -0.01 10.03 -19.86
N TYR A 94 0.99 10.84 -20.13
CA TYR A 94 0.88 12.28 -20.36
C TYR A 94 1.62 12.65 -21.64
N ASN A 95 1.03 13.48 -22.49
CA ASN A 95 1.68 14.05 -23.65
C ASN A 95 2.11 15.48 -23.34
N VAL A 96 3.39 15.76 -23.50
CA VAL A 96 3.98 17.08 -23.27
C VAL A 96 4.63 17.55 -24.57
N THR A 97 4.24 18.72 -25.06
CA THR A 97 4.88 19.33 -26.23
C THR A 97 5.94 20.31 -25.73
N VAL A 98 7.15 20.18 -26.28
CA VAL A 98 8.27 21.06 -25.97
C VAL A 98 8.66 21.81 -27.23
N ASP A 99 8.76 23.14 -27.14
CA ASP A 99 9.15 24.04 -28.24
C ASP A 99 10.67 23.99 -28.50
N LYS A 100 11.16 22.78 -28.79
CA LYS A 100 12.57 22.53 -29.15
C LYS A 100 12.63 21.50 -30.26
N THR A 101 13.41 21.78 -31.27
CA THR A 101 13.75 20.82 -32.34
C THR A 101 15.03 20.09 -31.97
N VAL A 102 14.99 18.77 -31.98
CA VAL A 102 16.16 17.91 -31.83
C VAL A 102 16.35 17.17 -33.16
N PRO A 103 17.55 17.23 -33.77
CA PRO A 103 17.81 16.49 -35.01
C PRO A 103 17.48 15.00 -34.84
N ASP A 104 16.82 14.43 -35.83
CA ASP A 104 16.49 13.00 -35.91
C ASP A 104 15.59 12.45 -34.79
N THR A 105 14.89 13.32 -34.03
CA THR A 105 14.03 12.88 -32.94
C THR A 105 12.73 13.68 -32.94
N ASP A 106 11.63 13.04 -33.33
CA ASP A 106 10.27 13.65 -33.32
C ASP A 106 9.56 13.51 -31.98
N SER A 107 9.86 12.45 -31.23
CA SER A 107 9.27 12.18 -29.94
C SER A 107 10.22 11.37 -29.04
N LEU A 108 10.10 11.57 -27.74
CA LEU A 108 10.86 10.83 -26.72
C LEU A 108 9.86 10.26 -25.71
N LYS A 109 9.90 8.94 -25.53
CA LYS A 109 9.07 8.26 -24.56
C LYS A 109 9.83 8.03 -23.26
N ILE A 110 9.46 8.75 -22.24
CA ILE A 110 10.10 8.69 -20.92
C ILE A 110 9.17 7.96 -19.96
N VAL A 111 9.67 6.92 -19.30
CA VAL A 111 9.00 6.29 -18.17
C VAL A 111 9.61 6.82 -16.88
N LEU A 112 8.74 7.37 -16.02
CA LEU A 112 9.12 7.81 -14.68
C LEU A 112 8.58 6.83 -13.65
N LEU A 113 9.47 6.32 -12.80
CA LEU A 113 9.18 5.46 -11.67
C LEU A 113 9.62 6.16 -10.39
N ALA A 114 8.80 6.12 -9.34
CA ALA A 114 9.14 6.67 -8.03
C ALA A 114 8.63 5.77 -6.91
N ASP A 115 9.22 5.89 -5.72
CA ASP A 115 8.72 5.33 -4.46
C ASP A 115 8.41 3.83 -4.52
N THR A 116 9.35 3.02 -5.02
CA THR A 116 9.17 1.57 -5.13
C THR A 116 9.23 0.85 -3.80
N HIS A 117 9.92 1.42 -2.81
CA HIS A 117 10.00 0.93 -1.44
C HIS A 117 10.22 -0.59 -1.34
N PHE A 118 11.22 -1.10 -2.08
CA PHE A 118 11.59 -2.52 -1.96
C PHE A 118 12.02 -2.82 -0.53
N GLY A 119 11.38 -3.81 0.10
CA GLY A 119 11.62 -4.11 1.50
C GLY A 119 10.77 -5.28 2.01
N TYR A 120 10.16 -5.12 3.18
CA TYR A 120 9.36 -6.21 3.81
C TYR A 120 8.13 -6.59 3.00
N ASN A 121 7.47 -5.63 2.37
CA ASN A 121 6.18 -5.82 1.69
C ASN A 121 6.32 -5.89 0.16
N ALA A 122 7.40 -5.35 -0.41
CA ALA A 122 7.69 -5.31 -1.84
C ALA A 122 9.02 -6.05 -2.10
N GLY A 123 8.97 -7.26 -2.62
CA GLY A 123 10.12 -8.11 -2.93
C GLY A 123 10.31 -8.33 -4.43
N ALA A 124 11.09 -9.36 -4.79
CA ALA A 124 11.47 -9.70 -6.17
C ALA A 124 10.27 -9.86 -7.12
N ILE A 125 9.16 -10.45 -6.67
CA ILE A 125 7.95 -10.59 -7.50
C ILE A 125 7.42 -9.21 -7.91
N HIS A 126 7.37 -8.26 -6.98
CA HIS A 126 6.89 -6.91 -7.28
C HIS A 126 7.88 -6.15 -8.19
N ALA A 127 9.18 -6.34 -7.99
CA ALA A 127 10.22 -5.80 -8.87
C ALA A 127 10.04 -6.33 -10.31
N GLN A 128 9.77 -7.63 -10.48
CA GLN A 128 9.54 -8.22 -11.80
C GLN A 128 8.29 -7.65 -12.48
N GLU A 129 7.20 -7.44 -11.74
CA GLU A 129 5.99 -6.81 -12.27
C GLU A 129 6.26 -5.37 -12.73
N ILE A 130 7.05 -4.60 -11.96
CA ILE A 130 7.45 -3.23 -12.33
C ILE A 130 8.27 -3.25 -13.61
N VAL A 131 9.32 -4.07 -13.68
CA VAL A 131 10.21 -4.16 -14.86
C VAL A 131 9.43 -4.60 -16.09
N ASN A 132 8.57 -5.62 -15.98
CA ASN A 132 7.71 -6.05 -17.09
C ASN A 132 6.79 -4.92 -17.56
N THR A 133 6.27 -4.13 -16.62
CA THR A 133 5.41 -2.99 -16.95
C THR A 133 6.18 -1.89 -17.66
N ILE A 134 7.42 -1.60 -17.24
CA ILE A 134 8.32 -0.62 -17.88
C ILE A 134 8.65 -1.07 -19.29
N ASN A 135 9.16 -2.29 -19.44
CA ASN A 135 9.58 -2.83 -20.76
C ASN A 135 8.42 -2.92 -21.74
N HIS A 136 7.19 -3.21 -21.25
CA HIS A 136 5.99 -3.19 -22.09
C HIS A 136 5.66 -1.79 -22.65
N GLN A 137 6.15 -0.73 -22.03
CA GLN A 137 5.98 0.62 -22.55
C GLN A 137 6.96 0.94 -23.70
N ASN A 138 8.00 0.14 -23.92
CA ASN A 138 9.09 0.41 -24.87
C ASN A 138 9.61 1.86 -24.70
N PRO A 139 10.21 2.22 -23.56
CA PRO A 139 10.68 3.56 -23.31
C PRO A 139 12.01 3.84 -24.01
N ASP A 140 12.24 5.11 -24.41
CA ASP A 140 13.55 5.58 -24.84
C ASP A 140 14.44 5.93 -23.65
N LEU A 141 13.81 6.26 -22.51
CA LEU A 141 14.49 6.62 -21.26
C LEU A 141 13.67 6.18 -20.05
N VAL A 142 14.32 5.59 -19.07
CA VAL A 142 13.73 5.27 -17.78
C VAL A 142 14.37 6.14 -16.69
N CYS A 143 13.55 6.89 -15.98
CA CYS A 143 13.94 7.71 -14.84
C CYS A 143 13.40 7.09 -13.56
N ILE A 144 14.27 6.87 -12.58
CA ILE A 144 13.89 6.40 -11.25
C ILE A 144 14.11 7.55 -10.27
N ALA A 145 13.03 8.07 -9.70
CA ALA A 145 13.05 9.25 -8.84
C ALA A 145 12.81 8.85 -7.38
N GLY A 146 13.91 8.66 -6.65
CA GLY A 146 13.91 8.46 -5.19
C GLY A 146 13.35 7.13 -4.70
N ASP A 147 13.50 6.93 -3.44
CA ASP A 147 12.93 5.91 -2.53
C ASP A 147 12.79 4.49 -3.12
N ILE A 148 13.89 3.97 -3.68
CA ILE A 148 13.93 2.64 -4.30
C ILE A 148 13.84 1.56 -3.23
N PHE A 149 14.50 1.76 -2.10
CA PHE A 149 14.60 0.78 -1.02
C PHE A 149 14.11 1.37 0.30
N ASP A 150 13.47 0.54 1.13
CA ASP A 150 13.15 0.89 2.52
C ASP A 150 14.44 1.18 3.31
N ASN A 151 14.34 1.99 4.35
CA ASN A 151 15.46 2.50 5.16
C ASN A 151 16.40 1.44 5.75
N GLU A 152 15.97 0.18 5.85
CA GLU A 152 16.77 -0.91 6.41
C GLU A 152 17.14 -1.88 5.27
N PHE A 153 18.43 -1.94 4.89
CA PHE A 153 18.93 -2.88 3.88
C PHE A 153 18.61 -4.34 4.25
N ASP A 154 18.64 -4.67 5.56
CA ASP A 154 18.28 -5.99 6.08
C ASP A 154 16.79 -6.34 5.88
N ALA A 155 15.96 -5.35 5.54
CA ALA A 155 14.55 -5.54 5.23
C ALA A 155 14.31 -6.14 3.85
N ILE A 156 15.25 -5.94 2.94
CA ILE A 156 15.11 -6.38 1.55
C ILE A 156 15.23 -7.90 1.51
N ARG A 157 14.23 -8.52 0.91
CA ARG A 157 14.26 -9.95 0.63
C ARG A 157 14.94 -10.18 -0.72
N GLU A 158 16.04 -10.92 -0.72
CA GLU A 158 16.74 -11.31 -1.94
C GLU A 158 17.21 -10.08 -2.74
N PRO A 159 18.03 -9.18 -2.13
CA PRO A 159 18.44 -7.93 -2.77
C PRO A 159 19.19 -8.17 -4.08
N GLU A 160 20.01 -9.24 -4.16
CA GLU A 160 20.72 -9.62 -5.37
C GLU A 160 19.78 -10.04 -6.51
N GLU A 161 18.63 -10.62 -6.18
CA GLU A 161 17.62 -10.99 -7.17
C GLU A 161 16.92 -9.74 -7.70
N ILE A 162 16.57 -8.80 -6.82
CA ILE A 162 16.00 -7.51 -7.22
C ILE A 162 16.96 -6.75 -8.13
N GLU A 163 18.26 -6.72 -7.79
CA GLU A 163 19.28 -6.09 -8.64
C GLU A 163 19.31 -6.71 -10.02
N LYS A 164 19.35 -8.04 -10.12
CA LYS A 164 19.32 -8.75 -11.41
C LYS A 164 18.06 -8.44 -12.22
N ILE A 165 16.91 -8.36 -11.56
CA ILE A 165 15.65 -8.01 -12.21
C ILE A 165 15.69 -6.57 -12.75
N LEU A 166 16.19 -5.61 -11.96
CA LEU A 166 16.30 -4.22 -12.40
C LEU A 166 17.26 -4.05 -13.58
N GLN A 167 18.30 -4.88 -13.69
CA GLN A 167 19.24 -4.89 -14.83
C GLN A 167 18.58 -5.38 -16.13
N THR A 168 17.39 -5.95 -16.09
CA THR A 168 16.63 -6.37 -17.27
C THR A 168 15.72 -5.28 -17.87
N ILE A 169 15.81 -4.04 -17.35
CA ILE A 169 15.15 -2.88 -17.96
C ILE A 169 15.83 -2.58 -19.31
N HIS A 170 15.04 -2.45 -20.36
CA HIS A 170 15.52 -2.16 -21.72
C HIS A 170 14.49 -1.32 -22.50
#